data_19f5f7e89db7663fd73f973837a14cf4
#
_entry.id   19f5f7e89db7663fd73f973837a14cf4
#
_cell.length_a   1.000
_cell.length_b   1.000
_cell.length_c   1.000
_cell.angle_alpha   90.00
_cell.angle_beta   90.00
_cell.angle_gamma   90.00
#
_symmetry.space_group_name_H-M   'P 1'
#
loop_
_entity.id
_entity.type
_entity.pdbx_description
1 polymer ?
#
loop_
_entity_poly.entity_id
_entity_poly.type
_entity_poly.pdbx_seq_one_letter_code
_entity_poly.pdbx_strand_id
1 'polypeptide(L)'
;MKRLFYSLCLSTLLAGGAAQAETVSILMEGVPDTEYVKALVPEFEKETGITVNLEVVNYAEMHTKLVPQLVARKGSYSAIVVDFYWVGEFVKAGWMQPLDERIAADKFDTSVYVPKMMDLVGQVDGVTYMLPFYNYAMGLLYRTDLLADEKNKADFKAKYGIELKKPETWDEYLKQVEFFTKDGNYGVVNQGLRPDPIAMEWSNYLFANGGEYTDANWVSTLTSPEAKAALDQYTTNIEKFGPVGAASFSFDEAFNVFAQGKAYSYITYNFFRAAADDPSKSQVVGKVEIAAVPGKAPGQGGSLNGAWGWAIPKSSPNPDAAWKFLKWVESKDIAVKRALAGGSPTRTDVFDDPEVIKKYPHMPELKKLLLESHNFPTFTYTPQFVEVLGRELSLAVAKEKKPEDALAQAAKEFDELAKKDGKQK
;
A
#
# COMPACT_ATOMS: atom_id res chain seq x y z
N MET A 1 -14.79 -32.29 -86.20
CA MET A 1 -14.73 -32.67 -84.76
C MET A 1 -13.65 -31.84 -84.10
N LYS A 2 -14.04 -30.72 -83.49
CA LYS A 2 -13.12 -29.81 -82.76
C LYS A 2 -13.33 -30.05 -81.26
N ARG A 3 -12.32 -30.52 -80.53
CA ARG A 3 -12.32 -30.69 -79.09
C ARG A 3 -11.87 -29.37 -78.47
N LEU A 4 -12.78 -28.75 -77.72
CA LEU A 4 -12.46 -27.60 -76.81
C LEU A 4 -11.89 -28.18 -75.56
N PHE A 5 -10.66 -27.72 -75.16
CA PHE A 5 -10.08 -27.90 -73.86
C PHE A 5 -10.47 -26.69 -72.95
N TYR A 6 -11.24 -26.93 -71.93
CA TYR A 6 -11.44 -25.93 -70.82
C TYR A 6 -10.33 -26.08 -69.82
N SER A 7 -9.49 -25.06 -69.74
CA SER A 7 -8.48 -24.96 -68.69
C SER A 7 -9.14 -24.33 -67.43
N LEU A 8 -9.27 -25.11 -66.33
CA LEU A 8 -9.81 -24.66 -65.08
C LEU A 8 -8.67 -24.04 -64.27
N CYS A 9 -8.60 -22.69 -64.22
CA CYS A 9 -7.71 -21.97 -63.28
C CYS A 9 -8.26 -22.05 -61.87
N LEU A 10 -7.62 -22.86 -61.01
CA LEU A 10 -7.89 -22.92 -59.62
C LEU A 10 -7.20 -21.75 -58.94
N SER A 11 -7.92 -20.65 -58.65
CA SER A 11 -7.46 -19.51 -57.87
C SER A 11 -7.52 -19.91 -56.39
N THR A 12 -6.39 -20.24 -55.78
CA THR A 12 -6.23 -20.35 -54.33
C THR A 12 -6.33 -18.97 -53.73
N LEU A 13 -7.48 -18.64 -53.20
CA LEU A 13 -7.64 -17.51 -52.26
C LEU A 13 -6.89 -17.87 -50.98
N LEU A 14 -5.69 -17.30 -50.79
CA LEU A 14 -5.05 -17.16 -49.51
C LEU A 14 -5.91 -16.20 -48.67
N ALA A 15 -6.84 -16.74 -47.87
CA ALA A 15 -7.49 -16.02 -46.83
C ALA A 15 -6.42 -15.74 -45.75
N GLY A 16 -5.69 -14.65 -45.90
CA GLY A 16 -4.92 -14.06 -44.81
C GLY A 16 -5.90 -13.64 -43.73
N GLY A 17 -6.15 -14.51 -42.76
CA GLY A 17 -6.82 -14.12 -41.53
C GLY A 17 -6.02 -13.00 -40.92
N ALA A 18 -6.54 -11.78 -40.94
CA ALA A 18 -6.01 -10.70 -40.10
C ALA A 18 -6.03 -11.23 -38.68
N ALA A 19 -4.87 -11.55 -38.13
CA ALA A 19 -4.76 -11.85 -36.72
C ALA A 19 -5.34 -10.65 -35.98
N GLN A 20 -6.49 -10.82 -35.34
CA GLN A 20 -7.09 -9.78 -34.54
C GLN A 20 -6.06 -9.41 -33.46
N ALA A 21 -5.65 -8.14 -33.41
CA ALA A 21 -4.67 -7.70 -32.46
C ALA A 21 -5.12 -8.11 -31.05
N GLU A 22 -4.27 -8.84 -30.34
CA GLU A 22 -4.55 -9.31 -29.00
C GLU A 22 -4.67 -8.09 -28.08
N THR A 23 -5.68 -8.06 -27.20
CA THR A 23 -5.95 -6.92 -26.33
C THR A 23 -5.90 -7.35 -24.88
N VAL A 24 -5.20 -6.59 -24.05
CA VAL A 24 -5.16 -6.72 -22.60
C VAL A 24 -5.94 -5.57 -21.98
N SER A 25 -7.08 -5.87 -21.37
CA SER A 25 -7.88 -4.89 -20.61
C SER A 25 -7.56 -5.02 -19.14
N ILE A 26 -7.22 -3.91 -18.47
CA ILE A 26 -6.75 -3.88 -17.08
C ILE A 26 -7.56 -2.86 -16.30
N LEU A 27 -8.08 -3.24 -15.13
CA LEU A 27 -8.63 -2.29 -14.17
C LEU A 27 -7.58 -1.91 -13.13
N MET A 28 -7.38 -0.61 -12.96
CA MET A 28 -6.38 -0.01 -12.06
C MET A 28 -6.97 1.07 -11.18
N GLU A 29 -6.32 1.35 -10.05
CA GLU A 29 -6.63 2.46 -9.18
C GLU A 29 -6.14 3.80 -9.76
N GLY A 30 -6.85 4.89 -9.47
CA GLY A 30 -6.48 6.25 -9.84
C GLY A 30 -5.41 6.85 -8.94
N VAL A 31 -4.17 6.38 -9.06
CA VAL A 31 -2.99 6.80 -8.27
C VAL A 31 -1.82 7.14 -9.17
N PRO A 32 -0.78 7.84 -8.67
CA PRO A 32 0.39 8.20 -9.47
C PRO A 32 1.06 7.01 -10.16
N ASP A 33 1.18 5.86 -9.49
CA ASP A 33 1.79 4.65 -10.05
C ASP A 33 1.07 4.14 -11.30
N THR A 34 -0.23 4.32 -11.39
CA THR A 34 -1.04 4.02 -12.58
C THR A 34 -0.67 4.92 -13.76
N GLU A 35 -0.47 6.22 -13.53
CA GLU A 35 -0.08 7.16 -14.57
C GLU A 35 1.34 6.85 -15.10
N TYR A 36 2.26 6.37 -14.25
CA TYR A 36 3.59 5.94 -14.70
C TYR A 36 3.51 4.69 -15.59
N VAL A 37 2.67 3.72 -15.27
CA VAL A 37 2.41 2.57 -16.14
C VAL A 37 1.80 3.02 -17.47
N LYS A 38 0.78 3.86 -17.43
CA LYS A 38 0.09 4.38 -18.62
C LYS A 38 1.03 5.09 -19.59
N ALA A 39 2.00 5.86 -19.07
CA ALA A 39 3.02 6.52 -19.88
C ALA A 39 3.95 5.52 -20.61
N LEU A 40 4.13 4.31 -20.09
CA LEU A 40 5.00 3.28 -20.67
C LEU A 40 4.25 2.27 -21.57
N VAL A 41 2.92 2.21 -21.54
CA VAL A 41 2.10 1.31 -22.36
C VAL A 41 2.47 1.33 -23.85
N PRO A 42 2.73 2.50 -24.50
CA PRO A 42 3.12 2.53 -25.91
C PRO A 42 4.40 1.75 -26.23
N GLU A 43 5.31 1.61 -25.26
CA GLU A 43 6.53 0.79 -25.41
C GLU A 43 6.17 -0.70 -25.50
N PHE A 44 5.32 -1.19 -24.60
CA PHE A 44 4.81 -2.57 -24.63
C PHE A 44 4.06 -2.89 -25.94
N GLU A 45 3.16 -2.01 -26.36
CA GLU A 45 2.38 -2.19 -27.59
C GLU A 45 3.28 -2.27 -28.82
N LYS A 46 4.32 -1.41 -28.87
CA LYS A 46 5.32 -1.43 -29.96
C LYS A 46 6.15 -2.71 -29.97
N GLU A 47 6.53 -3.22 -28.80
CA GLU A 47 7.37 -4.41 -28.67
C GLU A 47 6.61 -5.70 -28.98
N THR A 48 5.33 -5.76 -28.61
CA THR A 48 4.56 -7.01 -28.63
C THR A 48 3.45 -7.07 -29.67
N GLY A 49 3.01 -5.93 -30.17
CA GLY A 49 1.81 -5.82 -31.03
C GLY A 49 0.49 -6.04 -30.26
N ILE A 50 0.54 -6.14 -28.93
CA ILE A 50 -0.63 -6.33 -28.06
C ILE A 50 -1.14 -4.95 -27.63
N THR A 51 -2.42 -4.67 -27.87
CA THR A 51 -3.05 -3.42 -27.42
C THR A 51 -3.39 -3.49 -25.93
N VAL A 52 -3.18 -2.39 -25.17
CA VAL A 52 -3.49 -2.31 -23.74
C VAL A 52 -4.56 -1.26 -23.49
N ASN A 53 -5.68 -1.68 -22.89
CA ASN A 53 -6.74 -0.80 -22.43
C ASN A 53 -6.71 -0.69 -20.91
N LEU A 54 -6.36 0.49 -20.38
CA LEU A 54 -6.38 0.76 -18.95
C LEU A 54 -7.71 1.43 -18.57
N GLU A 55 -8.46 0.81 -17.70
CA GLU A 55 -9.60 1.42 -17.03
C GLU A 55 -9.18 1.84 -15.63
N VAL A 56 -9.25 3.15 -15.37
CA VAL A 56 -8.82 3.75 -14.11
C VAL A 56 -10.06 4.18 -13.32
N VAL A 57 -10.13 3.74 -12.07
CA VAL A 57 -11.26 4.05 -11.16
C VAL A 57 -10.75 4.51 -9.80
N ASN A 58 -11.59 5.24 -9.07
CA ASN A 58 -11.28 5.61 -7.69
C ASN A 58 -11.34 4.40 -6.77
N TYR A 59 -10.48 4.39 -5.74
CA TYR A 59 -10.39 3.33 -4.75
C TYR A 59 -11.76 2.88 -4.22
N ALA A 60 -12.58 3.83 -3.78
CA ALA A 60 -13.90 3.55 -3.20
C ALA A 60 -14.86 2.78 -4.13
N GLU A 61 -14.63 2.83 -5.45
CA GLU A 61 -15.47 2.17 -6.45
C GLU A 61 -14.89 0.82 -6.92
N MET A 62 -13.59 0.58 -6.69
CA MET A 62 -12.88 -0.56 -7.27
C MET A 62 -13.48 -1.90 -6.88
N HIS A 63 -13.65 -2.15 -5.58
CA HIS A 63 -14.16 -3.44 -5.08
C HIS A 63 -15.56 -3.73 -5.65
N THR A 64 -16.47 -2.75 -5.57
CA THR A 64 -17.82 -2.87 -6.10
C THR A 64 -17.85 -3.12 -7.61
N LYS A 65 -16.89 -2.57 -8.35
CA LYS A 65 -16.78 -2.77 -9.79
C LYS A 65 -16.13 -4.11 -10.16
N LEU A 66 -15.12 -4.54 -9.38
CA LEU A 66 -14.39 -5.80 -9.63
C LEU A 66 -15.25 -7.02 -9.35
N VAL A 67 -15.93 -7.10 -8.22
CA VAL A 67 -16.63 -8.31 -7.77
C VAL A 67 -17.60 -8.87 -8.81
N PRO A 68 -18.51 -8.10 -9.45
CA PRO A 68 -19.40 -8.63 -10.48
C PRO A 68 -18.65 -9.22 -11.69
N GLN A 69 -17.48 -8.64 -12.06
CA GLN A 69 -16.65 -9.11 -13.16
C GLN A 69 -15.91 -10.41 -12.82
N LEU A 70 -15.49 -10.55 -11.56
CA LEU A 70 -14.80 -11.75 -11.08
C LEU A 70 -15.75 -12.95 -10.91
N VAL A 71 -16.99 -12.70 -10.51
CA VAL A 71 -18.05 -13.72 -10.41
C VAL A 71 -18.54 -14.19 -11.79
N ALA A 72 -18.43 -13.34 -12.81
CA ALA A 72 -18.88 -13.67 -14.17
C ALA A 72 -18.04 -14.82 -14.75
N ARG A 73 -18.67 -15.71 -15.54
CA ARG A 73 -17.96 -16.81 -16.22
C ARG A 73 -16.95 -16.32 -17.26
N LYS A 74 -17.22 -15.16 -17.84
CA LYS A 74 -16.34 -14.46 -18.80
C LYS A 74 -16.26 -13.01 -18.36
N GLY A 75 -15.13 -12.64 -17.80
CA GLY A 75 -14.86 -11.28 -17.35
C GLY A 75 -14.45 -10.34 -18.47
N SER A 76 -14.45 -9.05 -18.18
CA SER A 76 -14.00 -8.00 -19.11
C SER A 76 -12.51 -7.71 -19.00
N TYR A 77 -11.89 -8.04 -17.87
CA TYR A 77 -10.48 -7.71 -17.59
C TYR A 77 -9.57 -8.91 -17.79
N SER A 78 -8.47 -8.68 -18.51
CA SER A 78 -7.40 -9.65 -18.71
C SER A 78 -6.48 -9.74 -17.49
N ALA A 79 -6.21 -8.58 -16.86
CA ALA A 79 -5.52 -8.45 -15.58
C ALA A 79 -6.22 -7.40 -14.72
N ILE A 80 -5.93 -7.41 -13.44
CA ILE A 80 -6.43 -6.44 -12.45
C ILE A 80 -5.34 -6.07 -11.46
N VAL A 81 -5.46 -4.91 -10.84
CA VAL A 81 -4.68 -4.53 -9.67
C VAL A 81 -5.54 -4.76 -8.42
N VAL A 82 -4.98 -5.40 -7.41
CA VAL A 82 -5.72 -5.83 -6.22
C VAL A 82 -5.03 -5.31 -4.96
N ASP A 83 -5.82 -4.70 -4.08
CA ASP A 83 -5.40 -4.26 -2.76
C ASP A 83 -5.15 -5.47 -1.83
N PHE A 84 -4.16 -5.35 -0.94
CA PHE A 84 -3.87 -6.40 0.04
C PHE A 84 -5.09 -6.77 0.91
N TYR A 85 -6.02 -5.86 1.15
CA TYR A 85 -7.25 -6.13 1.87
C TYR A 85 -8.14 -7.18 1.22
N TRP A 86 -8.13 -7.27 -0.11
CA TRP A 86 -9.05 -8.13 -0.87
C TRP A 86 -8.45 -9.48 -1.24
N VAL A 87 -7.14 -9.66 -1.05
CA VAL A 87 -6.41 -10.87 -1.47
C VAL A 87 -7.04 -12.13 -0.89
N GLY A 88 -7.29 -12.15 0.43
CA GLY A 88 -7.89 -13.30 1.11
C GLY A 88 -9.27 -13.65 0.57
N GLU A 89 -10.14 -12.65 0.39
CA GLU A 89 -11.47 -12.80 -0.20
C GLU A 89 -11.39 -13.37 -1.62
N PHE A 90 -10.59 -12.76 -2.49
CA PHE A 90 -10.53 -13.11 -3.91
C PHE A 90 -9.92 -14.50 -4.14
N VAL A 91 -8.91 -14.88 -3.35
CA VAL A 91 -8.32 -16.23 -3.38
C VAL A 91 -9.33 -17.26 -2.89
N LYS A 92 -9.97 -17.03 -1.75
CA LYS A 92 -10.95 -17.96 -1.17
C LYS A 92 -12.16 -18.18 -2.08
N ALA A 93 -12.61 -17.12 -2.75
CA ALA A 93 -13.70 -17.19 -3.73
C ALA A 93 -13.28 -17.88 -5.05
N GLY A 94 -11.98 -18.16 -5.24
CA GLY A 94 -11.45 -18.78 -6.45
C GLY A 94 -11.52 -17.87 -7.67
N TRP A 95 -11.42 -16.56 -7.47
CA TRP A 95 -11.53 -15.56 -8.54
C TRP A 95 -10.21 -15.23 -9.23
N MET A 96 -9.06 -15.57 -8.61
CA MET A 96 -7.74 -15.36 -9.19
C MET A 96 -7.10 -16.66 -9.67
N GLN A 97 -6.26 -16.59 -10.70
CA GLN A 97 -5.46 -17.72 -11.16
C GLN A 97 -4.19 -17.83 -10.33
N PRO A 98 -3.77 -19.04 -9.89
CA PRO A 98 -2.41 -19.29 -9.43
C PRO A 98 -1.41 -18.96 -10.54
N LEU A 99 -0.28 -18.34 -10.18
CA LEU A 99 0.78 -17.95 -11.11
C LEU A 99 1.97 -18.89 -11.13
N ASP A 100 2.05 -19.85 -10.18
CA ASP A 100 3.23 -20.71 -9.97
C ASP A 100 3.66 -21.48 -11.23
N GLU A 101 2.71 -22.05 -11.99
CA GLU A 101 3.02 -22.75 -13.24
C GLU A 101 3.63 -21.82 -14.29
N ARG A 102 3.11 -20.58 -14.40
CA ARG A 102 3.61 -19.55 -15.32
C ARG A 102 4.98 -19.04 -14.90
N ILE A 103 5.17 -18.83 -13.60
CA ILE A 103 6.45 -18.45 -12.98
C ILE A 103 7.51 -19.51 -13.27
N ALA A 104 7.18 -20.78 -13.05
CA ALA A 104 8.10 -21.89 -13.30
C ALA A 104 8.43 -22.06 -14.79
N ALA A 105 7.42 -22.00 -15.67
CA ALA A 105 7.60 -22.16 -17.11
C ALA A 105 8.52 -21.09 -17.72
N ASP A 106 8.37 -19.84 -17.27
CA ASP A 106 9.17 -18.71 -17.76
C ASP A 106 10.42 -18.42 -16.90
N LYS A 107 10.64 -19.21 -15.84
CA LYS A 107 11.72 -18.99 -14.87
C LYS A 107 11.73 -17.55 -14.34
N PHE A 108 10.53 -17.00 -14.09
CA PHE A 108 10.38 -15.66 -13.57
C PHE A 108 10.87 -15.63 -12.11
N ASP A 109 11.84 -14.77 -11.84
CA ASP A 109 12.46 -14.68 -10.52
C ASP A 109 11.62 -13.80 -9.57
N THR A 110 10.92 -14.42 -8.64
CA THR A 110 10.15 -13.72 -7.61
C THR A 110 10.99 -13.31 -6.39
N SER A 111 12.24 -13.79 -6.28
CA SER A 111 13.13 -13.43 -5.16
C SER A 111 13.64 -11.98 -5.23
N VAL A 112 13.42 -11.31 -6.36
CA VAL A 112 13.74 -9.91 -6.55
C VAL A 112 12.85 -8.96 -5.74
N TYR A 113 11.65 -9.40 -5.37
CA TYR A 113 10.75 -8.60 -4.55
C TYR A 113 11.20 -8.51 -3.10
N VAL A 114 10.87 -7.42 -2.43
CA VAL A 114 11.00 -7.34 -0.97
C VAL A 114 10.15 -8.46 -0.35
N PRO A 115 10.71 -9.33 0.51
CA PRO A 115 9.98 -10.50 1.03
C PRO A 115 8.63 -10.15 1.66
N LYS A 116 8.58 -9.07 2.46
CA LYS A 116 7.34 -8.56 3.07
C LYS A 116 6.23 -8.23 2.05
N MET A 117 6.60 -7.87 0.81
CA MET A 117 5.61 -7.63 -0.25
C MET A 117 5.03 -8.94 -0.77
N MET A 118 5.86 -9.97 -0.94
CA MET A 118 5.38 -11.31 -1.32
C MET A 118 4.47 -11.90 -0.24
N ASP A 119 4.83 -11.72 1.05
CA ASP A 119 4.04 -12.20 2.19
C ASP A 119 2.67 -11.49 2.28
N LEU A 120 2.61 -10.19 1.92
CA LEU A 120 1.39 -9.41 2.06
C LEU A 120 0.41 -9.60 0.89
N VAL A 121 0.90 -9.51 -0.34
CA VAL A 121 0.04 -9.54 -1.53
C VAL A 121 0.36 -10.68 -2.50
N GLY A 122 1.60 -11.16 -2.54
CA GLY A 122 2.02 -12.11 -3.55
C GLY A 122 1.45 -13.51 -3.33
N GLN A 123 1.45 -13.98 -2.08
CA GLN A 123 1.16 -15.37 -1.74
C GLN A 123 0.05 -15.53 -0.71
N VAL A 124 -0.74 -16.60 -0.88
CA VAL A 124 -1.71 -17.06 0.12
C VAL A 124 -1.51 -18.58 0.28
N ASP A 125 -1.29 -19.02 1.53
CA ASP A 125 -1.05 -20.41 1.88
C ASP A 125 0.04 -21.08 1.00
N GLY A 126 1.10 -20.32 0.65
CA GLY A 126 2.25 -20.81 -0.13
C GLY A 126 2.05 -20.88 -1.64
N VAL A 127 0.90 -20.43 -2.15
CA VAL A 127 0.59 -20.32 -3.58
C VAL A 127 0.69 -18.87 -4.03
N THR A 128 1.38 -18.60 -5.13
CA THR A 128 1.52 -17.25 -5.69
C THR A 128 0.30 -16.90 -6.56
N TYR A 129 -0.41 -15.84 -6.20
CA TYR A 129 -1.56 -15.33 -6.94
C TYR A 129 -1.30 -13.97 -7.57
N MET A 130 -0.34 -13.20 -7.05
CA MET A 130 -0.05 -11.86 -7.54
C MET A 130 1.44 -11.59 -7.61
N LEU A 131 1.82 -10.65 -8.49
CA LEU A 131 3.13 -10.01 -8.47
C LEU A 131 2.99 -8.64 -7.79
N PRO A 132 3.79 -8.32 -6.75
CA PRO A 132 3.75 -7.01 -6.11
C PRO A 132 3.98 -5.88 -7.12
N PHE A 133 3.11 -4.86 -7.11
CA PHE A 133 3.13 -3.78 -8.09
C PHE A 133 3.73 -2.49 -7.53
N TYR A 134 3.10 -1.93 -6.50
CA TYR A 134 3.62 -0.78 -5.76
C TYR A 134 3.42 -0.98 -4.27
N ASN A 135 4.31 -0.35 -3.48
CA ASN A 135 4.16 -0.32 -2.04
C ASN A 135 3.59 1.02 -1.60
N TYR A 136 2.67 0.98 -0.65
CA TYR A 136 2.17 2.14 0.06
C TYR A 136 2.29 1.92 1.58
N ALA A 137 3.46 1.42 1.99
CA ALA A 137 3.77 1.31 3.40
C ALA A 137 3.70 2.68 4.08
N MET A 138 3.23 2.69 5.33
CA MET A 138 3.16 3.92 6.12
C MET A 138 4.49 4.21 6.80
N GLY A 139 4.89 5.46 6.77
CA GLY A 139 6.10 5.96 7.41
C GLY A 139 5.83 7.22 8.21
N LEU A 140 6.82 7.64 8.98
CA LEU A 140 6.82 8.90 9.69
C LEU A 140 7.39 9.99 8.75
N LEU A 141 6.51 10.85 8.22
CA LEU A 141 6.95 12.12 7.64
C LEU A 141 7.22 13.11 8.76
N TYR A 142 8.36 13.79 8.70
CA TYR A 142 8.76 14.75 9.72
C TYR A 142 9.52 15.95 9.16
N ARG A 143 9.43 17.08 9.84
CA ARG A 143 10.04 18.35 9.46
C ARG A 143 11.51 18.41 9.91
N THR A 144 12.41 18.30 8.95
CA THR A 144 13.87 18.33 9.17
C THR A 144 14.37 19.71 9.57
N ASP A 145 13.77 20.76 9.04
CA ASP A 145 14.11 22.15 9.39
C ASP A 145 13.83 22.46 10.89
N LEU A 146 12.75 21.89 11.44
CA LEU A 146 12.46 22.04 12.87
C LEU A 146 13.47 21.30 13.76
N LEU A 147 13.97 20.15 13.30
CA LEU A 147 15.03 19.40 13.99
C LEU A 147 16.41 20.07 13.86
N ALA A 148 16.64 20.80 12.76
CA ALA A 148 17.92 21.49 12.51
C ALA A 148 18.04 22.83 13.27
N ASP A 149 16.92 23.41 13.73
CA ASP A 149 16.90 24.69 14.40
C ASP A 149 17.61 24.65 15.75
N GLU A 150 18.65 25.49 15.93
CA GLU A 150 19.49 25.48 17.13
C GLU A 150 18.74 25.86 18.41
N LYS A 151 17.74 26.75 18.31
CA LYS A 151 16.89 27.11 19.46
C LYS A 151 16.03 25.93 19.87
N ASN A 152 15.41 25.23 18.93
CA ASN A 152 14.64 24.02 19.21
C ASN A 152 15.51 22.94 19.85
N LYS A 153 16.75 22.73 19.37
CA LYS A 153 17.70 21.78 19.98
C LYS A 153 18.00 22.13 21.43
N ALA A 154 18.33 23.40 21.71
CA ALA A 154 18.62 23.85 23.05
C ALA A 154 17.43 23.71 24.00
N ASP A 155 16.24 24.14 23.56
CA ASP A 155 15.00 24.10 24.37
C ASP A 155 14.55 22.66 24.65
N PHE A 156 14.64 21.79 23.64
CA PHE A 156 14.28 20.37 23.76
C PHE A 156 15.21 19.64 24.73
N LYS A 157 16.53 19.87 24.60
CA LYS A 157 17.51 19.31 25.52
C LYS A 157 17.31 19.81 26.94
N ALA A 158 17.01 21.10 27.12
CA ALA A 158 16.71 21.67 28.43
C ALA A 158 15.45 21.04 29.06
N LYS A 159 14.42 20.75 28.26
CA LYS A 159 13.15 20.16 28.71
C LYS A 159 13.24 18.68 29.06
N TYR A 160 13.90 17.90 28.16
CA TYR A 160 13.84 16.42 28.21
C TYR A 160 15.19 15.76 28.54
N GLY A 161 16.30 16.50 28.56
CA GLY A 161 17.63 15.96 28.85
C GLY A 161 18.25 15.13 27.75
N ILE A 162 17.63 15.08 26.55
CA ILE A 162 18.11 14.34 25.38
C ILE A 162 18.26 15.26 24.17
N GLU A 163 19.05 14.84 23.20
CA GLU A 163 19.27 15.62 21.97
C GLU A 163 18.05 15.56 21.04
N LEU A 164 17.72 16.68 20.38
CA LEU A 164 16.72 16.75 19.33
C LEU A 164 17.34 16.28 18.02
N LYS A 165 16.93 15.13 17.55
CA LYS A 165 17.36 14.50 16.28
C LYS A 165 16.21 13.70 15.68
N LYS A 166 16.41 13.06 14.52
CA LYS A 166 15.47 12.06 14.00
C LYS A 166 15.15 11.05 15.12
N PRO A 167 13.88 10.79 15.47
CA PRO A 167 13.54 9.90 16.57
C PRO A 167 13.94 8.47 16.23
N GLU A 168 14.60 7.78 17.15
CA GLU A 168 15.00 6.38 17.01
C GLU A 168 14.11 5.45 17.82
N THR A 169 13.36 5.99 18.77
CA THR A 169 12.41 5.26 19.59
C THR A 169 11.05 5.98 19.62
N TRP A 170 10.00 5.20 19.91
CA TRP A 170 8.64 5.71 20.04
C TRP A 170 8.53 6.76 21.16
N ASP A 171 9.22 6.56 22.27
CA ASP A 171 9.27 7.52 23.38
C ASP A 171 9.91 8.87 22.99
N GLU A 172 11.01 8.83 22.22
CA GLU A 172 11.61 10.06 21.66
C GLU A 172 10.64 10.79 20.74
N TYR A 173 9.93 10.04 19.87
CA TYR A 173 8.93 10.62 18.97
C TYR A 173 7.80 11.30 19.73
N LEU A 174 7.22 10.64 20.73
CA LEU A 174 6.13 11.24 21.52
C LEU A 174 6.57 12.51 22.27
N LYS A 175 7.82 12.57 22.77
CA LYS A 175 8.39 13.80 23.35
C LYS A 175 8.51 14.91 22.30
N GLN A 176 8.86 14.59 21.06
CA GLN A 176 8.92 15.56 19.98
C GLN A 176 7.53 16.06 19.59
N VAL A 177 6.53 15.17 19.52
CA VAL A 177 5.13 15.54 19.31
C VAL A 177 4.66 16.55 20.37
N GLU A 178 4.90 16.28 21.64
CA GLU A 178 4.56 17.21 22.73
C GLU A 178 5.32 18.55 22.60
N PHE A 179 6.63 18.49 22.29
CA PHE A 179 7.49 19.68 22.21
C PHE A 179 7.08 20.65 21.09
N PHE A 180 6.72 20.11 19.93
CA PHE A 180 6.33 20.91 18.76
C PHE A 180 4.87 21.36 18.76
N THR A 181 4.07 20.92 19.75
CA THR A 181 2.70 21.42 19.94
C THR A 181 2.75 22.72 20.70
N LYS A 182 2.95 23.83 19.99
CA LYS A 182 3.07 25.17 20.54
C LYS A 182 2.82 26.25 19.48
N ASP A 183 2.51 27.46 19.92
CA ASP A 183 2.40 28.65 19.06
C ASP A 183 1.41 28.47 17.87
N GLY A 184 0.33 27.70 18.09
CA GLY A 184 -0.68 27.43 17.07
C GLY A 184 -0.27 26.38 16.03
N ASN A 185 0.86 25.69 16.27
CA ASN A 185 1.29 24.53 15.49
C ASN A 185 1.05 23.23 16.25
N TYR A 186 0.99 22.14 15.53
CA TYR A 186 0.70 20.80 16.01
C TYR A 186 1.96 19.92 15.99
N GLY A 187 2.12 19.06 16.98
CA GLY A 187 3.20 18.07 16.97
C GLY A 187 2.95 16.93 16.00
N VAL A 188 1.67 16.63 15.77
CA VAL A 188 1.24 15.58 14.84
C VAL A 188 -0.07 15.99 14.18
N VAL A 189 -0.31 15.49 12.99
CA VAL A 189 -1.66 15.42 12.41
C VAL A 189 -2.05 13.97 12.22
N ASN A 190 -3.30 13.62 12.54
CA ASN A 190 -3.83 12.27 12.46
C ASN A 190 -4.96 12.18 11.44
N GLN A 191 -5.18 10.97 10.89
CA GLN A 191 -6.25 10.63 9.96
C GLN A 191 -7.31 9.77 10.65
N GLY A 192 -8.20 10.41 11.43
CA GLY A 192 -9.17 9.72 12.29
C GLY A 192 -10.47 9.26 11.62
N LEU A 193 -10.64 9.46 10.30
CA LEU A 193 -11.84 9.05 9.58
C LEU A 193 -11.95 7.51 9.53
N ARG A 194 -13.11 6.95 9.89
CA ARG A 194 -13.41 5.52 9.72
C ARG A 194 -13.87 5.18 8.30
N PRO A 195 -13.78 3.90 7.85
CA PRO A 195 -13.20 2.79 8.60
C PRO A 195 -11.69 2.70 8.45
N ASP A 196 -11.17 2.89 7.24
CA ASP A 196 -9.82 2.59 6.82
C ASP A 196 -8.78 3.59 7.39
N PRO A 197 -8.88 4.92 7.19
CA PRO A 197 -7.84 5.86 7.64
C PRO A 197 -7.45 5.69 9.12
N ILE A 198 -8.44 5.61 10.00
CA ILE A 198 -8.20 5.43 11.44
C ILE A 198 -7.57 4.08 11.77
N ALA A 199 -8.04 2.99 11.14
CA ALA A 199 -7.54 1.65 11.39
C ALA A 199 -6.07 1.52 10.95
N MET A 200 -5.74 2.06 9.78
CA MET A 200 -4.40 1.98 9.21
C MET A 200 -3.39 2.84 9.99
N GLU A 201 -3.76 4.07 10.32
CA GLU A 201 -2.85 4.90 11.13
C GLU A 201 -2.65 4.31 12.52
N TRP A 202 -3.72 3.88 13.19
CA TRP A 202 -3.62 3.26 14.52
C TRP A 202 -2.77 1.98 14.52
N SER A 203 -2.74 1.21 13.43
CA SER A 203 -1.85 0.05 13.30
C SER A 203 -0.40 0.40 13.59
N ASN A 204 0.07 1.56 13.12
CA ASN A 204 1.44 2.01 13.39
C ASN A 204 1.67 2.29 14.89
N TYR A 205 0.68 2.78 15.60
CA TYR A 205 0.77 2.96 17.05
C TYR A 205 0.81 1.60 17.77
N LEU A 206 0.02 0.62 17.31
CA LEU A 206 0.04 -0.73 17.84
C LEU A 206 1.45 -1.34 17.72
N PHE A 207 2.01 -1.35 16.51
CA PHE A 207 3.32 -1.91 16.23
C PHE A 207 4.46 -1.12 16.93
N ALA A 208 4.39 0.21 16.96
CA ALA A 208 5.35 1.05 17.67
C ALA A 208 5.38 0.75 19.18
N ASN A 209 4.27 0.31 19.76
CA ASN A 209 4.19 -0.19 21.13
C ASN A 209 4.60 -1.66 21.29
N GLY A 210 5.05 -2.33 20.21
CA GLY A 210 5.42 -3.74 20.20
C GLY A 210 4.23 -4.69 20.30
N GLY A 211 3.03 -4.20 19.96
CA GLY A 211 1.82 -5.02 19.85
C GLY A 211 1.68 -5.64 18.47
N GLU A 212 0.83 -6.65 18.39
CA GLU A 212 0.42 -7.32 17.15
C GLU A 212 -1.10 -7.46 17.15
N TYR A 213 -1.68 -7.81 16.01
CA TYR A 213 -3.12 -8.09 15.92
C TYR A 213 -3.52 -9.44 16.47
N THR A 214 -2.64 -10.43 16.25
CA THR A 214 -2.88 -11.83 16.62
C THR A 214 -1.62 -12.50 17.11
N ASP A 215 -1.81 -13.59 17.84
CA ASP A 215 -0.75 -14.57 18.05
C ASP A 215 -0.59 -15.54 16.85
N ALA A 216 0.35 -16.49 16.98
CA ALA A 216 0.61 -17.49 15.94
C ALA A 216 -0.58 -18.43 15.66
N ASN A 217 -1.57 -18.49 16.53
CA ASN A 217 -2.79 -19.29 16.38
C ASN A 217 -3.99 -18.45 15.88
N TRP A 218 -3.73 -17.25 15.40
CA TRP A 218 -4.76 -16.30 14.96
C TRP A 218 -5.72 -15.84 16.08
N VAL A 219 -5.33 -15.99 17.35
CA VAL A 219 -6.09 -15.43 18.46
C VAL A 219 -5.75 -13.95 18.60
N SER A 220 -6.77 -13.11 18.72
CA SER A 220 -6.59 -11.66 18.82
C SER A 220 -5.79 -11.27 20.07
N THR A 221 -4.82 -10.37 19.88
CA THR A 221 -4.02 -9.76 20.96
C THR A 221 -4.39 -8.31 21.22
N LEU A 222 -5.53 -7.85 20.68
CA LEU A 222 -5.98 -6.45 20.82
C LEU A 222 -6.36 -6.05 22.27
N THR A 223 -6.45 -6.98 23.19
CA THR A 223 -6.65 -6.69 24.64
C THR A 223 -5.33 -6.58 25.42
N SER A 224 -4.18 -6.65 24.75
CA SER A 224 -2.87 -6.55 25.38
C SER A 224 -2.58 -5.16 25.95
N PRO A 225 -1.65 -5.02 26.89
CA PRO A 225 -1.18 -3.72 27.37
C PRO A 225 -0.64 -2.82 26.25
N GLU A 226 0.00 -3.40 25.25
CA GLU A 226 0.54 -2.72 24.07
C GLU A 226 -0.57 -2.08 23.23
N ALA A 227 -1.64 -2.82 22.93
CA ALA A 227 -2.79 -2.33 22.18
C ALA A 227 -3.53 -1.21 22.94
N LYS A 228 -3.66 -1.37 24.27
CA LYS A 228 -4.25 -0.32 25.12
C LYS A 228 -3.38 0.95 25.10
N ALA A 229 -2.06 0.83 25.29
CA ALA A 229 -1.16 1.96 25.24
C ALA A 229 -1.21 2.67 23.88
N ALA A 230 -1.28 1.91 22.78
CA ALA A 230 -1.41 2.45 21.44
C ALA A 230 -2.68 3.29 21.27
N LEU A 231 -3.84 2.80 21.77
CA LEU A 231 -5.11 3.54 21.65
C LEU A 231 -5.14 4.76 22.56
N ASP A 232 -4.63 4.67 23.79
CA ASP A 232 -4.50 5.80 24.71
C ASP A 232 -3.61 6.91 24.13
N GLN A 233 -2.51 6.55 23.46
CA GLN A 233 -1.60 7.51 22.81
C GLN A 233 -2.23 8.12 21.56
N TYR A 234 -2.91 7.31 20.75
CA TYR A 234 -3.59 7.77 19.54
C TYR A 234 -4.70 8.79 19.88
N THR A 235 -5.55 8.46 20.84
CA THR A 235 -6.59 9.38 21.32
C THR A 235 -6.00 10.66 21.92
N THR A 236 -4.90 10.55 22.69
CA THR A 236 -4.17 11.69 23.24
C THR A 236 -3.60 12.59 22.15
N ASN A 237 -3.01 12.01 21.09
CA ASN A 237 -2.46 12.78 19.97
C ASN A 237 -3.55 13.57 19.24
N ILE A 238 -4.67 12.94 18.92
CA ILE A 238 -5.83 13.61 18.30
C ILE A 238 -6.36 14.75 19.19
N GLU A 239 -6.48 14.51 20.51
CA GLU A 239 -7.10 15.46 21.42
C GLU A 239 -6.19 16.64 21.78
N LYS A 240 -4.90 16.38 22.04
CA LYS A 240 -3.99 17.36 22.65
C LYS A 240 -2.94 17.92 21.73
N PHE A 241 -2.49 17.13 20.75
CA PHE A 241 -1.30 17.45 19.96
C PHE A 241 -1.59 17.63 18.47
N GLY A 242 -2.80 17.28 18.03
CA GLY A 242 -3.30 17.43 16.68
C GLY A 242 -4.30 18.57 16.50
N PRO A 243 -4.65 18.88 15.23
CA PRO A 243 -5.64 19.90 14.91
C PRO A 243 -7.07 19.47 15.32
N VAL A 244 -7.88 20.48 15.66
CA VAL A 244 -9.32 20.25 15.84
C VAL A 244 -9.91 19.67 14.56
N GLY A 245 -10.69 18.59 14.69
CA GLY A 245 -11.29 17.87 13.55
C GLY A 245 -10.49 16.67 13.06
N ALA A 246 -9.27 16.42 13.57
CA ALA A 246 -8.44 15.28 13.15
C ALA A 246 -9.16 13.92 13.24
N ALA A 247 -10.14 13.77 14.16
CA ALA A 247 -10.99 12.58 14.26
C ALA A 247 -11.84 12.28 13.01
N SER A 248 -12.00 13.24 12.11
CA SER A 248 -12.77 13.12 10.86
C SER A 248 -11.94 13.34 9.59
N PHE A 249 -10.62 13.50 9.71
CA PHE A 249 -9.75 13.65 8.55
C PHE A 249 -9.49 12.31 7.87
N SER A 250 -9.59 12.30 6.54
CA SER A 250 -8.94 11.28 5.72
C SER A 250 -7.43 11.60 5.60
N PHE A 251 -6.72 10.79 4.85
CA PHE A 251 -5.30 11.02 4.59
C PHE A 251 -5.03 12.33 3.82
N ASP A 252 -5.94 12.79 2.97
CA ASP A 252 -5.76 14.03 2.20
C ASP A 252 -5.94 15.29 3.06
N GLU A 253 -6.97 15.36 3.92
CA GLU A 253 -7.15 16.48 4.83
C GLU A 253 -5.99 16.58 5.82
N ALA A 254 -5.54 15.44 6.35
CA ALA A 254 -4.38 15.40 7.24
C ALA A 254 -3.10 15.86 6.52
N PHE A 255 -2.87 15.38 5.28
CA PHE A 255 -1.74 15.82 4.48
C PHE A 255 -1.77 17.32 4.19
N ASN A 256 -2.93 17.89 3.90
CA ASN A 256 -3.06 19.33 3.67
C ASN A 256 -2.61 20.17 4.87
N VAL A 257 -2.92 19.74 6.11
CA VAL A 257 -2.43 20.42 7.33
C VAL A 257 -0.91 20.32 7.42
N PHE A 258 -0.34 19.14 7.17
CA PHE A 258 1.11 18.93 7.18
C PHE A 258 1.83 19.72 6.09
N ALA A 259 1.31 19.69 4.86
CA ALA A 259 1.87 20.38 3.70
C ALA A 259 1.84 21.91 3.85
N GLN A 260 0.90 22.46 4.63
CA GLN A 260 0.88 23.88 5.00
C GLN A 260 1.91 24.23 6.09
N GLY A 261 2.69 23.27 6.59
CA GLY A 261 3.72 23.48 7.62
C GLY A 261 3.15 23.66 9.03
N LYS A 262 1.89 23.29 9.25
CA LYS A 262 1.20 23.45 10.55
C LYS A 262 1.46 22.30 11.51
N ALA A 263 1.99 21.17 11.04
CA ALA A 263 2.35 20.04 11.89
C ALA A 263 3.84 19.68 11.74
N TYR A 264 4.45 19.23 12.85
CA TYR A 264 5.81 18.69 12.84
C TYR A 264 5.88 17.35 12.14
N SER A 265 4.90 16.49 12.33
CA SER A 265 4.93 15.12 11.84
C SER A 265 3.58 14.62 11.37
N TYR A 266 3.65 13.57 10.53
CA TYR A 266 2.48 12.85 10.02
C TYR A 266 2.86 11.39 9.74
N ILE A 267 2.17 10.44 10.34
CA ILE A 267 2.31 9.02 10.03
C ILE A 267 1.33 8.70 8.90
N THR A 268 1.85 8.41 7.72
CA THR A 268 1.03 8.22 6.52
C THR A 268 1.75 7.41 5.44
N TYR A 269 1.06 7.16 4.35
CA TYR A 269 1.58 6.46 3.17
C TYR A 269 2.77 7.18 2.54
N ASN A 270 3.76 6.39 2.13
CA ASN A 270 5.06 6.88 1.66
C ASN A 270 5.00 7.78 0.43
N PHE A 271 3.99 7.64 -0.42
CA PHE A 271 3.84 8.48 -1.62
C PHE A 271 3.62 9.98 -1.30
N PHE A 272 3.13 10.30 -0.10
CA PHE A 272 3.02 11.70 0.35
C PHE A 272 4.39 12.37 0.55
N ARG A 273 5.48 11.60 0.66
CA ARG A 273 6.83 12.19 0.69
C ARG A 273 7.13 12.97 -0.61
N ALA A 274 6.77 12.40 -1.76
CA ALA A 274 6.92 13.09 -3.05
C ALA A 274 5.96 14.28 -3.16
N ALA A 275 4.72 14.15 -2.68
CA ALA A 275 3.75 15.24 -2.66
C ALA A 275 4.19 16.41 -1.77
N ALA A 276 4.94 16.15 -0.69
CA ALA A 276 5.50 17.19 0.17
C ALA A 276 6.57 18.06 -0.51
N ASP A 277 7.18 17.58 -1.60
CA ASP A 277 8.13 18.33 -2.42
C ASP A 277 7.51 18.99 -3.66
N ASP A 278 6.20 18.85 -3.87
CA ASP A 278 5.49 19.53 -4.94
C ASP A 278 5.15 20.98 -4.53
N PRO A 279 5.78 22.02 -5.14
CA PRO A 279 5.54 23.41 -4.76
C PRO A 279 4.13 23.90 -5.07
N SER A 280 3.36 23.18 -5.89
CA SER A 280 1.96 23.49 -6.14
C SER A 280 1.02 23.03 -5.02
N LYS A 281 1.48 22.12 -4.15
CA LYS A 281 0.70 21.48 -3.09
C LYS A 281 1.24 21.74 -1.69
N SER A 282 2.52 22.12 -1.56
CA SER A 282 3.25 22.12 -0.30
C SER A 282 4.02 23.41 -0.04
N GLN A 283 4.02 23.88 1.20
CA GLN A 283 4.84 24.98 1.71
C GLN A 283 6.09 24.48 2.45
N VAL A 284 6.26 23.16 2.53
CA VAL A 284 7.38 22.52 3.23
C VAL A 284 8.36 21.83 2.28
N VAL A 285 8.39 22.27 1.03
CA VAL A 285 9.30 21.77 0.00
C VAL A 285 10.75 21.79 0.48
N GLY A 286 11.46 20.66 0.36
CA GLY A 286 12.85 20.49 0.81
C GLY A 286 13.05 20.45 2.32
N LYS A 287 11.97 20.39 3.12
CA LYS A 287 12.00 20.42 4.58
C LYS A 287 11.44 19.15 5.22
N VAL A 288 11.14 18.14 4.44
CA VAL A 288 10.48 16.91 4.89
C VAL A 288 11.37 15.72 4.56
N GLU A 289 11.47 14.78 5.49
CA GLU A 289 12.00 13.45 5.25
C GLU A 289 10.99 12.40 5.71
N ILE A 290 11.20 11.17 5.23
CA ILE A 290 10.45 10.00 5.65
C ILE A 290 11.37 9.01 6.35
N ALA A 291 10.87 8.38 7.41
CA ALA A 291 11.55 7.29 8.11
C ALA A 291 10.56 6.19 8.46
N ALA A 292 11.06 5.01 8.85
CA ALA A 292 10.24 4.04 9.54
C ALA A 292 9.63 4.68 10.80
N VAL A 293 8.37 4.36 11.10
CA VAL A 293 7.80 4.71 12.41
C VAL A 293 8.63 3.99 13.46
N PRO A 294 9.22 4.73 14.44
CA PRO A 294 10.10 4.10 15.41
C PRO A 294 9.32 3.19 16.36
N GLY A 295 9.93 2.07 16.77
CA GLY A 295 9.39 1.16 17.79
C GLY A 295 9.92 1.46 19.19
N LYS A 296 9.74 0.52 20.12
CA LYS A 296 10.18 0.66 21.52
C LYS A 296 11.69 0.82 21.66
N ALA A 297 12.48 0.24 20.77
CA ALA A 297 13.93 0.30 20.79
C ALA A 297 14.49 0.63 19.39
N PRO A 298 15.72 1.21 19.32
CA PRO A 298 16.36 1.48 18.05
C PRO A 298 16.45 0.22 17.17
N GLY A 299 16.12 0.37 15.88
CA GLY A 299 16.10 -0.75 14.90
C GLY A 299 14.83 -1.60 14.96
N GLN A 300 13.89 -1.29 15.85
CA GLN A 300 12.52 -1.81 15.79
C GLN A 300 11.65 -0.82 15.03
N GLY A 301 10.96 -1.28 14.00
CA GLY A 301 10.00 -0.47 13.25
C GLY A 301 8.59 -0.66 13.79
N GLY A 302 7.76 0.39 13.69
CA GLY A 302 6.32 0.35 13.96
C GLY A 302 5.48 0.63 12.69
N SER A 303 6.09 0.61 11.52
CA SER A 303 5.43 0.93 10.25
C SER A 303 4.46 -0.17 9.80
N LEU A 304 3.27 0.23 9.36
CA LEU A 304 2.35 -0.64 8.66
C LEU A 304 2.83 -0.84 7.21
N ASN A 305 2.91 -2.10 6.78
CA ASN A 305 3.10 -2.44 5.39
C ASN A 305 1.80 -2.27 4.58
N GLY A 306 1.91 -1.78 3.36
CA GLY A 306 0.80 -1.67 2.42
C GLY A 306 1.29 -1.94 1.01
N ALA A 307 0.55 -2.70 0.25
CA ALA A 307 0.92 -3.02 -1.12
C ALA A 307 -0.29 -3.39 -1.97
N TRP A 308 -0.10 -3.23 -3.28
CA TRP A 308 -1.00 -3.70 -4.30
C TRP A 308 -0.28 -4.68 -5.21
N GLY A 309 -1.02 -5.61 -5.80
CA GLY A 309 -0.45 -6.61 -6.69
C GLY A 309 -1.20 -6.75 -7.99
N TRP A 310 -0.49 -7.19 -9.03
CA TRP A 310 -1.04 -7.62 -10.29
C TRP A 310 -1.62 -9.01 -10.18
N ALA A 311 -2.87 -9.21 -10.56
CA ALA A 311 -3.51 -10.51 -10.63
C ALA A 311 -4.11 -10.80 -12.00
N ILE A 312 -4.23 -12.08 -12.33
CA ILE A 312 -4.97 -12.56 -13.51
C ILE A 312 -6.28 -13.18 -13.00
N PRO A 313 -7.44 -12.57 -13.32
CA PRO A 313 -8.72 -13.16 -12.94
C PRO A 313 -8.91 -14.56 -13.55
N LYS A 314 -9.61 -15.45 -12.85
CA LYS A 314 -9.99 -16.75 -13.39
C LYS A 314 -10.91 -16.61 -14.63
N SER A 315 -11.69 -15.53 -14.66
CA SER A 315 -12.57 -15.15 -15.78
C SER A 315 -11.84 -14.39 -16.89
N SER A 316 -10.51 -14.22 -16.84
CA SER A 316 -9.73 -13.47 -17.82
C SER A 316 -9.97 -13.95 -19.26
N PRO A 317 -10.30 -13.05 -20.20
CA PRO A 317 -10.48 -13.42 -21.60
C PRO A 317 -9.15 -13.74 -22.31
N ASN A 318 -8.03 -13.15 -21.87
CA ASN A 318 -6.71 -13.28 -22.51
C ASN A 318 -5.62 -13.46 -21.43
N PRO A 319 -5.58 -14.58 -20.68
CA PRO A 319 -4.66 -14.75 -19.56
C PRO A 319 -3.18 -14.82 -19.99
N ASP A 320 -2.89 -15.30 -21.21
CA ASP A 320 -1.51 -15.37 -21.70
C ASP A 320 -0.96 -14.00 -22.11
N ALA A 321 -1.78 -13.16 -22.73
CA ALA A 321 -1.42 -11.78 -23.00
C ALA A 321 -1.29 -10.96 -21.70
N ALA A 322 -2.18 -11.20 -20.73
CA ALA A 322 -2.06 -10.61 -19.40
C ALA A 322 -0.73 -10.99 -18.74
N TRP A 323 -0.34 -12.25 -18.76
CA TRP A 323 0.95 -12.70 -18.20
C TRP A 323 2.15 -12.08 -18.92
N LYS A 324 2.11 -11.92 -20.24
CA LYS A 324 3.15 -11.19 -20.99
C LYS A 324 3.27 -9.74 -20.51
N PHE A 325 2.13 -9.07 -20.27
CA PHE A 325 2.12 -7.72 -19.75
C PHE A 325 2.69 -7.66 -18.33
N LEU A 326 2.28 -8.56 -17.44
CA LEU A 326 2.78 -8.62 -16.05
C LEU A 326 4.30 -8.80 -16.01
N LYS A 327 4.85 -9.71 -16.81
CA LYS A 327 6.30 -9.90 -16.91
C LYS A 327 7.03 -8.66 -17.43
N TRP A 328 6.44 -7.98 -18.40
CA TRP A 328 7.03 -6.78 -18.96
C TRP A 328 7.00 -5.62 -17.95
N VAL A 329 5.85 -5.33 -17.36
CA VAL A 329 5.68 -4.21 -16.43
C VAL A 329 6.49 -4.39 -15.15
N GLU A 330 6.76 -5.64 -14.76
CA GLU A 330 7.60 -6.01 -13.60
C GLU A 330 9.03 -6.41 -13.99
N SER A 331 9.45 -6.24 -15.26
CA SER A 331 10.87 -6.33 -15.62
C SER A 331 11.67 -5.24 -14.92
N LYS A 332 12.96 -5.49 -14.67
CA LYS A 332 13.84 -4.53 -13.98
C LYS A 332 13.85 -3.17 -14.68
N ASP A 333 14.02 -3.15 -16.00
CA ASP A 333 14.12 -1.90 -16.76
C ASP A 333 12.85 -1.06 -16.66
N ILE A 334 11.69 -1.68 -16.76
CA ILE A 334 10.40 -0.97 -16.64
C ILE A 334 10.15 -0.53 -15.21
N ALA A 335 10.47 -1.37 -14.21
CA ALA A 335 10.36 -1.02 -12.80
C ALA A 335 11.28 0.16 -12.41
N VAL A 336 12.52 0.22 -12.96
CA VAL A 336 13.42 1.37 -12.78
C VAL A 336 12.82 2.63 -13.46
N LYS A 337 12.28 2.53 -14.69
CA LYS A 337 11.62 3.67 -15.35
C LYS A 337 10.44 4.19 -14.51
N ARG A 338 9.61 3.31 -13.95
CA ARG A 338 8.52 3.69 -13.04
C ARG A 338 9.06 4.41 -11.79
N ALA A 339 10.08 3.84 -11.15
CA ALA A 339 10.69 4.44 -9.96
C ALA A 339 11.31 5.82 -10.27
N LEU A 340 12.00 5.97 -11.41
CA LEU A 340 12.52 7.26 -11.86
C LEU A 340 11.41 8.28 -12.18
N ALA A 341 10.21 7.84 -12.52
CA ALA A 341 9.06 8.72 -12.67
C ALA A 341 8.45 9.16 -11.33
N GLY A 342 8.79 8.51 -10.22
CA GLY A 342 8.28 8.78 -8.88
C GLY A 342 7.46 7.64 -8.27
N GLY A 343 7.40 6.49 -8.93
CA GLY A 343 6.67 5.31 -8.47
C GLY A 343 7.29 4.66 -7.24
N SER A 344 6.49 3.88 -6.54
CA SER A 344 6.83 3.22 -5.28
C SER A 344 7.31 1.79 -5.54
N PRO A 345 8.64 1.50 -5.51
CA PRO A 345 9.17 0.19 -5.87
C PRO A 345 8.74 -0.93 -4.91
N THR A 346 8.67 -2.15 -5.45
CA THR A 346 8.48 -3.39 -4.68
C THR A 346 9.68 -4.34 -4.80
N ARG A 347 10.61 -4.03 -5.72
CA ARG A 347 11.79 -4.85 -6.03
C ARG A 347 13.02 -4.34 -5.30
N THR A 348 13.74 -5.25 -4.67
CA THR A 348 15.01 -4.96 -3.95
C THR A 348 16.05 -4.32 -4.86
N ASP A 349 16.19 -4.84 -6.10
CA ASP A 349 17.18 -4.38 -7.08
C ASP A 349 16.86 -3.02 -7.71
N VAL A 350 15.64 -2.53 -7.56
CA VAL A 350 15.23 -1.16 -7.94
C VAL A 350 15.54 -0.17 -6.81
N PHE A 351 15.32 -0.56 -5.55
CA PHE A 351 15.74 0.25 -4.41
C PHE A 351 17.25 0.48 -4.37
N ASP A 352 18.04 -0.49 -4.84
CA ASP A 352 19.50 -0.43 -4.87
C ASP A 352 20.06 0.17 -6.19
N ASP A 353 19.19 0.58 -7.13
CA ASP A 353 19.62 1.12 -8.40
C ASP A 353 20.27 2.51 -8.22
N PRO A 354 21.50 2.72 -8.73
CA PRO A 354 22.24 3.97 -8.52
C PRO A 354 21.54 5.22 -9.09
N GLU A 355 20.84 5.11 -10.23
CA GLU A 355 20.14 6.25 -10.83
C GLU A 355 18.87 6.59 -10.03
N VAL A 356 18.18 5.58 -9.49
CA VAL A 356 17.03 5.78 -8.60
C VAL A 356 17.49 6.45 -7.31
N ILE A 357 18.55 5.96 -6.66
CA ILE A 357 19.10 6.56 -5.42
C ILE A 357 19.58 7.98 -5.68
N LYS A 358 20.26 8.24 -6.80
CA LYS A 358 20.73 9.58 -7.17
C LYS A 358 19.57 10.57 -7.32
N LYS A 359 18.45 10.14 -7.91
CA LYS A 359 17.27 10.98 -8.08
C LYS A 359 16.46 11.13 -6.79
N TYR A 360 16.36 10.05 -6.03
CA TYR A 360 15.57 9.94 -4.80
C TYR A 360 16.44 9.42 -3.65
N PRO A 361 17.22 10.28 -2.98
CA PRO A 361 18.18 9.87 -1.93
C PRO A 361 17.52 9.17 -0.71
N HIS A 362 16.20 9.27 -0.55
CA HIS A 362 15.46 8.61 0.53
C HIS A 362 15.14 7.12 0.25
N MET A 363 15.43 6.59 -0.94
CA MET A 363 15.12 5.19 -1.28
C MET A 363 15.73 4.14 -0.34
N PRO A 364 16.97 4.29 0.15
CA PRO A 364 17.51 3.34 1.15
C PRO A 364 16.71 3.35 2.47
N GLU A 365 16.24 4.51 2.92
CA GLU A 365 15.42 4.63 4.13
C GLU A 365 14.04 4.00 3.91
N LEU A 366 13.45 4.18 2.73
CA LEU A 366 12.18 3.54 2.36
C LEU A 366 12.30 2.02 2.26
N LYS A 367 13.41 1.50 1.70
CA LYS A 367 13.71 0.06 1.72
C LYS A 367 13.79 -0.47 3.14
N LYS A 368 14.49 0.23 4.03
CA LYS A 368 14.59 -0.12 5.44
C LYS A 368 13.22 -0.14 6.10
N LEU A 369 12.40 0.89 5.87
CA LEU A 369 11.03 0.97 6.36
C LEU A 369 10.24 -0.30 5.98
N LEU A 370 10.30 -0.72 4.71
CA LEU A 370 9.61 -1.92 4.24
C LEU A 370 10.11 -3.21 4.91
N LEU A 371 11.43 -3.34 5.10
CA LEU A 371 12.01 -4.53 5.74
C LEU A 371 11.64 -4.63 7.23
N GLU A 372 11.45 -3.50 7.90
CA GLU A 372 11.07 -3.40 9.32
C GLU A 372 9.54 -3.27 9.54
N SER A 373 8.74 -3.23 8.47
CA SER A 373 7.28 -3.04 8.57
C SER A 373 6.55 -4.30 9.05
N HIS A 374 5.34 -4.09 9.53
CA HIS A 374 4.41 -5.12 9.98
C HIS A 374 3.24 -5.25 9.01
N ASN A 375 2.74 -6.46 8.83
CA ASN A 375 1.59 -6.71 7.98
C ASN A 375 0.28 -6.63 8.78
N PHE A 376 -0.74 -6.02 8.17
CA PHE A 376 -2.11 -6.18 8.64
C PHE A 376 -2.55 -7.64 8.45
N PRO A 377 -3.40 -8.20 9.32
CA PRO A 377 -3.87 -9.58 9.14
C PRO A 377 -4.73 -9.70 7.88
N THR A 378 -4.26 -10.50 6.91
CA THR A 378 -4.94 -10.73 5.64
C THR A 378 -5.61 -12.10 5.61
N PHE A 379 -6.93 -12.12 5.49
CA PHE A 379 -7.77 -13.31 5.44
C PHE A 379 -9.07 -12.98 4.69
N THR A 380 -9.97 -13.95 4.52
CA THR A 380 -11.21 -13.76 3.74
C THR A 380 -12.06 -12.57 4.22
N TYR A 381 -12.04 -12.28 5.52
CA TYR A 381 -12.87 -11.26 6.15
C TYR A 381 -12.09 -9.99 6.53
N THR A 382 -10.92 -9.74 5.92
CA THR A 382 -10.14 -8.52 6.17
C THR A 382 -10.96 -7.24 6.02
N PRO A 383 -11.76 -7.04 4.94
CA PRO A 383 -12.57 -5.83 4.80
C PRO A 383 -13.57 -5.64 5.96
N GLN A 384 -14.22 -6.72 6.39
CA GLN A 384 -15.15 -6.69 7.52
C GLN A 384 -14.45 -6.35 8.84
N PHE A 385 -13.21 -6.87 9.03
CA PHE A 385 -12.44 -6.53 10.21
C PHE A 385 -12.00 -5.07 10.23
N VAL A 386 -11.64 -4.48 9.10
CA VAL A 386 -11.34 -3.05 8.98
C VAL A 386 -12.53 -2.20 9.41
N GLU A 387 -13.75 -2.56 8.98
CA GLU A 387 -15.00 -1.91 9.43
C GLU A 387 -15.20 -2.00 10.94
N VAL A 388 -15.00 -3.19 11.51
CA VAL A 388 -15.11 -3.42 12.97
C VAL A 388 -14.09 -2.57 13.71
N LEU A 389 -12.82 -2.67 13.31
CA LEU A 389 -11.73 -1.96 13.96
C LEU A 389 -11.93 -0.44 13.89
N GLY A 390 -12.20 0.08 12.69
CA GLY A 390 -12.44 1.51 12.49
C GLY A 390 -13.63 2.05 13.30
N ARG A 391 -14.71 1.28 13.41
CA ARG A 391 -15.86 1.62 14.25
C ARG A 391 -15.46 1.73 15.71
N GLU A 392 -14.79 0.72 16.25
CA GLU A 392 -14.45 0.65 17.67
C GLU A 392 -13.43 1.74 18.05
N LEU A 393 -12.40 1.95 17.21
CA LEU A 393 -11.42 3.03 17.40
C LEU A 393 -12.11 4.42 17.37
N SER A 394 -13.02 4.65 16.42
CA SER A 394 -13.77 5.90 16.30
C SER A 394 -14.62 6.18 17.55
N LEU A 395 -15.28 5.16 18.12
CA LEU A 395 -16.05 5.30 19.35
C LEU A 395 -15.15 5.66 20.55
N ALA A 396 -13.93 5.12 20.60
CA ALA A 396 -12.96 5.47 21.63
C ALA A 396 -12.44 6.91 21.47
N VAL A 397 -12.11 7.33 20.24
CA VAL A 397 -11.69 8.71 19.92
C VAL A 397 -12.79 9.71 20.25
N ALA A 398 -14.05 9.39 19.95
CA ALA A 398 -15.21 10.21 20.28
C ALA A 398 -15.57 10.20 21.78
N LYS A 399 -14.88 9.41 22.61
CA LYS A 399 -15.17 9.19 24.04
C LYS A 399 -16.57 8.60 24.30
N GLU A 400 -17.16 7.97 23.30
CA GLU A 400 -18.44 7.27 23.41
C GLU A 400 -18.26 5.85 24.00
N LYS A 401 -17.05 5.32 23.95
CA LYS A 401 -16.66 4.02 24.50
C LYS A 401 -15.28 4.11 25.14
N LYS A 402 -15.08 3.37 26.25
CA LYS A 402 -13.73 3.30 26.86
C LYS A 402 -12.77 2.55 25.93
N PRO A 403 -11.49 2.95 25.88
CA PRO A 403 -10.50 2.28 25.02
C PRO A 403 -10.44 0.75 25.23
N GLU A 404 -10.44 0.29 26.48
CA GLU A 404 -10.42 -1.14 26.80
C GLU A 404 -11.65 -1.89 26.31
N ASP A 405 -12.84 -1.29 26.38
CA ASP A 405 -14.10 -1.90 25.92
C ASP A 405 -14.16 -1.92 24.39
N ALA A 406 -13.63 -0.88 23.73
CA ALA A 406 -13.52 -0.83 22.27
C ALA A 406 -12.58 -1.93 21.73
N LEU A 407 -11.40 -2.06 22.33
CA LEU A 407 -10.44 -3.09 21.95
C LEU A 407 -10.94 -4.50 22.25
N ALA A 408 -11.63 -4.71 23.39
CA ALA A 408 -12.24 -6.00 23.71
C ALA A 408 -13.32 -6.40 22.70
N GLN A 409 -14.14 -5.44 22.24
CA GLN A 409 -15.16 -5.72 21.21
C GLN A 409 -14.50 -6.01 19.85
N ALA A 410 -13.47 -5.25 19.44
CA ALA A 410 -12.74 -5.51 18.21
C ALA A 410 -12.05 -6.89 18.24
N ALA A 411 -11.43 -7.26 19.37
CA ALA A 411 -10.83 -8.58 19.57
C ALA A 411 -11.85 -9.71 19.41
N LYS A 412 -13.00 -9.59 20.07
CA LYS A 412 -14.07 -10.58 20.00
C LYS A 412 -14.55 -10.79 18.56
N GLU A 413 -14.85 -9.70 17.85
CA GLU A 413 -15.35 -9.80 16.49
C GLU A 413 -14.26 -10.32 15.52
N PHE A 414 -12.99 -9.95 15.74
CA PHE A 414 -11.89 -10.56 14.99
C PHE A 414 -11.84 -12.08 15.16
N ASP A 415 -11.88 -12.57 16.41
CA ASP A 415 -11.85 -14.01 16.70
C ASP A 415 -13.03 -14.75 16.08
N GLU A 416 -14.22 -14.15 16.07
CA GLU A 416 -15.40 -14.71 15.38
C GLU A 416 -15.17 -14.82 13.85
N LEU A 417 -14.58 -13.80 13.24
CA LEU A 417 -14.26 -13.81 11.81
C LEU A 417 -13.13 -14.80 11.47
N ALA A 418 -12.08 -14.88 12.30
CA ALA A 418 -10.97 -15.82 12.13
C ALA A 418 -11.42 -17.29 12.27
N LYS A 419 -12.31 -17.59 13.21
CA LYS A 419 -12.96 -18.92 13.33
C LYS A 419 -13.79 -19.25 12.10
N LYS A 420 -14.60 -18.30 11.64
CA LYS A 420 -15.43 -18.47 10.43
C LYS A 420 -14.58 -18.73 9.19
N ASP A 421 -13.38 -18.16 9.11
CA ASP A 421 -12.42 -18.39 8.03
C ASP A 421 -11.65 -19.71 8.17
N GLY A 422 -11.69 -20.34 9.33
CA GLY A 422 -10.92 -21.55 9.64
C GLY A 422 -9.46 -21.30 9.99
N LYS A 423 -9.07 -20.05 10.21
CA LYS A 423 -7.71 -19.68 10.66
C LYS A 423 -7.51 -19.98 12.14
N GLN A 424 -8.56 -19.82 12.96
CA GLN A 424 -8.55 -20.15 14.38
C GLN A 424 -9.33 -21.46 14.62
N LYS A 425 -8.78 -22.35 15.43
CA LYS A 425 -9.40 -23.66 15.77
C LYS A 425 -10.39 -23.54 16.94
#